data_ca5c9ae5ea42837b325cdc5690c69167
#
_entry.id   ca5c9ae5ea42837b325cdc5690c69167
#
_cell.length_a   1.000
_cell.length_b   1.000
_cell.length_c   1.000
_cell.angle_alpha   90.00
_cell.angle_beta   90.00
_cell.angle_gamma   90.00
#
_symmetry.space_group_name_H-M   'P 1'
#
loop_
_entity.id
_entity.type
_entity.pdbx_description
1 polymer ?
#
loop_
_entity_poly.entity_id
_entity_poly.type
_entity_poly.pdbx_seq_one_letter_code
_entity_poly.pdbx_strand_id
1 'polypeptide(L)'
;MKQLIMAFSGPSNSGKTTLIEKLVRYFTQKGLKVLVIKHDPADKARFDVEGKDSFNFFQSGAETIILSPSRTTLFSHEKRDIFDALRLVEFDLCLVEGLKSLNLPRISVFCKEIDTSYFSFSNAIASYEKISYENLVWLDLNNLEQIASFILNNALKGEFSARVN
;
A
#
# COMPACT_ATOMS: atom_id res chain seq x y z
N MET A 1 -6.89 18.21 -5.48
CA MET A 1 -6.61 17.86 -4.07
C MET A 1 -5.21 17.27 -4.01
N LYS A 2 -4.39 17.56 -2.98
CA LYS A 2 -3.06 16.91 -2.85
C LYS A 2 -3.25 15.43 -2.55
N GLN A 3 -2.48 14.60 -3.23
CA GLN A 3 -2.46 13.17 -3.02
C GLN A 3 -1.72 12.83 -1.71
N LEU A 4 -2.12 11.75 -1.06
CA LEU A 4 -1.60 11.29 0.22
C LEU A 4 -0.89 9.94 0.04
N ILE A 5 0.25 9.74 0.72
CA ILE A 5 0.95 8.45 0.74
C ILE A 5 1.27 8.07 2.18
N MET A 6 0.89 6.85 2.59
CA MET A 6 1.23 6.26 3.89
C MET A 6 1.76 4.84 3.70
N ALA A 7 2.90 4.56 4.31
CA ALA A 7 3.49 3.22 4.28
C ALA A 7 3.12 2.38 5.51
N PHE A 8 3.12 1.07 5.31
CA PHE A 8 2.86 0.07 6.36
C PHE A 8 4.01 -0.93 6.41
N SER A 9 4.45 -1.27 7.61
CA SER A 9 5.48 -2.28 7.88
C SER A 9 5.05 -3.22 9.01
N GLY A 10 5.85 -4.21 9.25
CA GLY A 10 5.65 -5.22 10.28
C GLY A 10 6.12 -6.59 9.77
N PRO A 11 6.31 -7.57 10.65
CA PRO A 11 6.69 -8.94 10.26
C PRO A 11 5.60 -9.62 9.43
N SER A 12 5.93 -10.78 8.87
CA SER A 12 4.92 -11.61 8.20
C SER A 12 3.79 -11.96 9.18
N ASN A 13 2.55 -11.97 8.69
CA ASN A 13 1.35 -12.27 9.50
C ASN A 13 1.09 -11.31 10.68
N SER A 14 1.63 -10.09 10.63
CA SER A 14 1.40 -9.07 11.67
C SER A 14 0.07 -8.31 11.54
N GLY A 15 -0.79 -8.68 10.57
CA GLY A 15 -2.10 -8.04 10.38
C GLY A 15 -2.11 -6.87 9.39
N LYS A 16 -0.98 -6.54 8.71
CA LYS A 16 -0.90 -5.44 7.73
C LYS A 16 -1.97 -5.52 6.64
N THR A 17 -2.04 -6.65 5.96
CA THR A 17 -2.98 -6.84 4.84
C THR A 17 -4.42 -6.66 5.31
N THR A 18 -4.79 -7.25 6.45
CA THR A 18 -6.12 -7.10 7.04
C THR A 18 -6.45 -5.65 7.40
N LEU A 19 -5.48 -4.92 7.96
CA LEU A 19 -5.67 -3.50 8.26
C LEU A 19 -5.81 -2.67 6.98
N ILE A 20 -4.94 -2.89 5.99
CA ILE A 20 -5.01 -2.19 4.70
C ILE A 20 -6.34 -2.43 4.01
N GLU A 21 -6.85 -3.67 3.98
CA GLU A 21 -8.18 -3.98 3.43
C GLU A 21 -9.31 -3.21 4.12
N LYS A 22 -9.29 -3.13 5.46
CA LYS A 22 -10.28 -2.34 6.21
C LYS A 22 -10.18 -0.85 5.87
N LEU A 23 -8.97 -0.31 5.77
CA LEU A 23 -8.73 1.09 5.42
C LEU A 23 -9.17 1.39 3.98
N VAL A 24 -8.89 0.50 3.02
CA VAL A 24 -9.37 0.63 1.64
C VAL A 24 -10.90 0.75 1.62
N ARG A 25 -11.62 -0.16 2.29
CA ARG A 25 -13.09 -0.10 2.37
C ARG A 25 -13.58 1.19 3.04
N TYR A 26 -12.96 1.59 4.13
CA TYR A 26 -13.30 2.81 4.87
C TYR A 26 -13.16 4.07 4.00
N PHE A 27 -12.04 4.22 3.29
CA PHE A 27 -11.78 5.40 2.48
C PHE A 27 -12.56 5.40 1.16
N THR A 28 -12.75 4.25 0.52
CA THR A 28 -13.57 4.15 -0.70
C THR A 28 -15.04 4.45 -0.41
N GLN A 29 -15.57 4.03 0.73
CA GLN A 29 -16.92 4.41 1.17
C GLN A 29 -17.07 5.92 1.42
N LYS A 30 -15.97 6.62 1.72
CA LYS A 30 -15.92 8.08 1.83
C LYS A 30 -15.65 8.80 0.51
N GLY A 31 -15.63 8.07 -0.60
CA GLY A 31 -15.47 8.60 -1.95
C GLY A 31 -14.03 8.85 -2.40
N LEU A 32 -13.01 8.41 -1.63
CA LEU A 32 -11.62 8.55 -2.05
C LEU A 32 -11.24 7.44 -3.04
N LYS A 33 -10.46 7.82 -4.06
CA LYS A 33 -9.75 6.85 -4.92
C LYS A 33 -8.54 6.33 -4.17
N VAL A 34 -8.56 5.05 -3.78
CA VAL A 34 -7.47 4.42 -3.01
C VAL A 34 -6.62 3.55 -3.93
N LEU A 35 -5.32 3.81 -3.94
CA LEU A 35 -4.30 2.97 -4.56
C LEU A 35 -3.60 2.14 -3.48
N VAL A 36 -3.34 0.87 -3.74
CA VAL A 36 -2.47 0.04 -2.89
C VAL A 36 -1.26 -0.40 -3.70
N ILE A 37 -0.07 -0.12 -3.19
CA ILE A 37 1.19 -0.65 -3.74
C ILE A 37 1.72 -1.69 -2.75
N LYS A 38 1.91 -2.92 -3.25
CA LYS A 38 2.50 -4.00 -2.46
C LYS A 38 3.88 -4.33 -3.02
N HIS A 39 4.90 -4.30 -2.14
CA HIS A 39 6.24 -4.76 -2.48
C HIS A 39 6.33 -6.28 -2.35
N ASP A 40 6.66 -6.93 -3.45
CA ASP A 40 6.89 -8.38 -3.53
C ASP A 40 8.35 -8.67 -3.92
N PRO A 41 9.30 -8.66 -2.96
CA PRO A 41 10.73 -8.79 -3.25
C PRO A 41 11.12 -10.18 -3.76
N ALA A 42 10.25 -11.17 -3.62
CA ALA A 42 10.50 -12.55 -4.02
C ALA A 42 9.76 -12.94 -5.31
N ASP A 43 9.10 -11.98 -5.97
CA ASP A 43 8.34 -12.18 -7.22
C ASP A 43 7.36 -13.37 -7.15
N LYS A 44 6.61 -13.45 -6.05
CA LYS A 44 5.68 -14.56 -5.77
C LYS A 44 4.26 -14.30 -6.27
N ALA A 45 3.93 -13.03 -6.58
CA ALA A 45 2.59 -12.68 -7.05
C ALA A 45 2.28 -13.36 -8.38
N ARG A 46 1.09 -13.94 -8.49
CA ARG A 46 0.59 -14.57 -9.71
C ARG A 46 -0.84 -14.08 -9.94
N PHE A 47 -1.06 -13.42 -11.06
CA PHE A 47 -2.37 -12.84 -11.44
C PHE A 47 -2.87 -13.34 -12.80
N ASP A 48 -2.03 -14.03 -13.55
CA ASP A 48 -2.40 -14.65 -14.83
C ASP A 48 -2.43 -16.18 -14.72
N VAL A 49 -3.15 -16.79 -15.64
CA VAL A 49 -3.37 -18.25 -15.67
C VAL A 49 -2.54 -18.85 -16.80
N GLU A 50 -1.66 -19.79 -16.47
CA GLU A 50 -0.87 -20.54 -17.43
C GLU A 50 -1.76 -21.16 -18.52
N GLY A 51 -1.33 -21.03 -19.79
CA GLY A 51 -2.04 -21.55 -20.95
C GLY A 51 -3.15 -20.65 -21.49
N LYS A 52 -3.41 -19.47 -20.90
CA LYS A 52 -4.28 -18.46 -21.50
C LYS A 52 -3.51 -17.57 -22.48
N ASP A 53 -4.25 -16.95 -23.41
CA ASP A 53 -3.65 -16.13 -24.45
C ASP A 53 -2.81 -14.98 -23.89
N SER A 54 -3.32 -14.30 -22.85
CA SER A 54 -2.60 -13.22 -22.14
C SER A 54 -1.27 -13.69 -21.57
N PHE A 55 -1.27 -14.84 -20.91
CA PHE A 55 -0.06 -15.48 -20.39
C PHE A 55 0.94 -15.78 -21.50
N ASN A 56 0.48 -16.37 -22.61
CA ASN A 56 1.34 -16.72 -23.73
C ASN A 56 1.94 -15.49 -24.40
N PHE A 57 1.16 -14.41 -24.58
CA PHE A 57 1.68 -13.14 -25.12
C PHE A 57 2.76 -12.55 -24.21
N PHE A 58 2.51 -12.48 -22.91
CA PHE A 58 3.47 -11.96 -21.95
C PHE A 58 4.74 -12.82 -21.90
N GLN A 59 4.62 -14.17 -21.85
CA GLN A 59 5.79 -15.08 -21.86
C GLN A 59 6.61 -14.99 -23.17
N SER A 60 5.98 -14.58 -24.27
CA SER A 60 6.67 -14.33 -25.55
C SER A 60 7.40 -12.99 -25.61
N GLY A 61 7.40 -12.19 -24.53
CA GLY A 61 8.13 -10.95 -24.40
C GLY A 61 7.31 -9.68 -24.68
N ALA A 62 5.98 -9.81 -24.88
CA ALA A 62 5.13 -8.64 -25.12
C ALA A 62 4.66 -7.99 -23.81
N GLU A 63 4.67 -6.65 -23.76
CA GLU A 63 3.85 -5.91 -22.80
C GLU A 63 2.37 -6.21 -23.13
N THR A 64 1.59 -6.62 -22.15
CA THR A 64 0.23 -7.09 -22.40
C THR A 64 -0.80 -6.28 -21.61
N ILE A 65 -1.76 -5.67 -22.31
CA ILE A 65 -2.89 -4.97 -21.70
C ILE A 65 -4.18 -5.73 -22.04
N ILE A 66 -4.93 -6.11 -21.01
CA ILE A 66 -6.23 -6.73 -21.16
C ILE A 66 -7.30 -5.70 -20.83
N LEU A 67 -8.17 -5.43 -21.80
CA LEU A 67 -9.34 -4.57 -21.62
C LEU A 67 -10.57 -5.43 -21.43
N SER A 68 -11.26 -5.29 -20.33
CA SER A 68 -12.53 -5.94 -20.05
C SER A 68 -13.62 -4.93 -19.69
N PRO A 69 -14.91 -5.27 -19.72
CA PRO A 69 -15.98 -4.32 -19.41
C PRO A 69 -15.90 -3.69 -18.02
N SER A 70 -15.21 -4.33 -17.06
CA SER A 70 -15.16 -3.91 -15.67
C SER A 70 -13.77 -3.50 -15.17
N ARG A 71 -12.70 -3.78 -15.94
CA ARG A 71 -11.32 -3.53 -15.49
C ARG A 71 -10.30 -3.52 -16.62
N THR A 72 -9.18 -2.88 -16.37
CA THR A 72 -7.95 -2.98 -17.18
C THR A 72 -6.88 -3.71 -16.40
N THR A 73 -6.17 -4.65 -17.02
CA THR A 73 -5.04 -5.36 -16.44
C THR A 73 -3.80 -5.13 -17.29
N LEU A 74 -2.71 -4.70 -16.69
CA LEU A 74 -1.40 -4.52 -17.33
C LEU A 74 -0.42 -5.56 -16.79
N PHE A 75 0.21 -6.31 -17.69
CA PHE A 75 1.40 -7.12 -17.43
C PHE A 75 2.59 -6.45 -18.13
N SER A 76 3.63 -6.15 -17.36
CA SER A 76 4.79 -5.41 -17.85
C SER A 76 6.08 -6.09 -17.42
N HIS A 77 7.04 -6.24 -18.34
CA HIS A 77 8.40 -6.67 -18.06
C HIS A 77 9.26 -5.54 -17.48
N GLU A 78 8.76 -4.30 -17.55
CA GLU A 78 9.49 -3.15 -17.07
C GLU A 78 9.44 -3.08 -15.54
N LYS A 79 10.61 -3.08 -14.92
CA LYS A 79 10.74 -2.81 -13.49
C LYS A 79 10.55 -1.31 -13.24
N ARG A 80 9.55 -0.95 -12.46
CA ARG A 80 9.28 0.43 -12.06
C ARG A 80 9.62 0.66 -10.60
N ASP A 81 10.10 1.88 -10.30
CA ASP A 81 10.14 2.34 -8.92
C ASP A 81 8.74 2.79 -8.45
N ILE A 82 8.64 3.16 -7.16
CA ILE A 82 7.36 3.56 -6.60
C ILE A 82 6.78 4.81 -7.29
N PHE A 83 7.63 5.79 -7.66
CA PHE A 83 7.16 7.05 -8.23
C PHE A 83 6.66 6.85 -9.67
N ASP A 84 7.27 5.94 -10.42
CA ASP A 84 6.77 5.53 -11.73
C ASP A 84 5.45 4.75 -11.60
N ALA A 85 5.34 3.86 -10.62
CA ALA A 85 4.10 3.15 -10.35
C ALA A 85 2.94 4.08 -9.96
N LEU A 86 3.20 5.13 -9.18
CA LEU A 86 2.21 6.15 -8.80
C LEU A 86 1.64 6.93 -10.00
N ARG A 87 2.37 7.00 -11.10
CA ARG A 87 1.93 7.69 -12.33
C ARG A 87 0.98 6.87 -13.19
N LEU A 88 0.87 5.56 -12.94
CA LEU A 88 0.02 4.68 -13.73
C LEU A 88 -1.47 4.84 -13.45
N VAL A 89 -1.83 5.35 -12.26
CA VAL A 89 -3.23 5.39 -11.81
C VAL A 89 -3.51 6.69 -11.07
N GLU A 90 -4.68 7.28 -11.30
CA GLU A 90 -5.16 8.40 -10.47
C GLU A 90 -5.60 7.91 -9.09
N PHE A 91 -5.19 8.62 -8.04
CA PHE A 91 -5.57 8.32 -6.66
C PHE A 91 -5.63 9.58 -5.80
N ASP A 92 -6.35 9.49 -4.68
CA ASP A 92 -6.37 10.48 -3.60
C ASP A 92 -5.47 10.02 -2.45
N LEU A 93 -5.47 8.71 -2.16
CA LEU A 93 -4.69 8.07 -1.10
C LEU A 93 -3.99 6.81 -1.62
N CYS A 94 -2.67 6.74 -1.42
CA CYS A 94 -1.88 5.54 -1.66
C CYS A 94 -1.45 4.90 -0.34
N LEU A 95 -1.77 3.62 -0.16
CA LEU A 95 -1.32 2.79 0.95
C LEU A 95 -0.22 1.85 0.44
N VAL A 96 0.98 1.94 1.00
CA VAL A 96 2.16 1.18 0.55
C VAL A 96 2.47 0.07 1.54
N GLU A 97 2.35 -1.19 1.14
CA GLU A 97 2.77 -2.33 1.96
C GLU A 97 4.23 -2.68 1.67
N GLY A 98 5.08 -2.55 2.68
CA GLY A 98 6.51 -2.85 2.59
C GLY A 98 7.39 -1.65 2.25
N LEU A 99 8.38 -1.83 1.35
CA LEU A 99 9.34 -0.80 0.92
C LEU A 99 10.00 -0.06 2.09
N LYS A 100 10.59 -0.81 3.04
CA LYS A 100 11.21 -0.27 4.26
C LYS A 100 12.34 0.73 4.00
N SER A 101 13.00 0.62 2.85
CA SER A 101 14.10 1.50 2.45
C SER A 101 13.66 2.90 2.05
N LEU A 102 12.37 3.12 1.79
CA LEU A 102 11.86 4.44 1.41
C LEU A 102 11.53 5.27 2.64
N ASN A 103 11.95 6.53 2.62
CA ASN A 103 11.62 7.51 3.65
C ASN A 103 10.20 8.05 3.46
N LEU A 104 9.21 7.23 3.84
CA LEU A 104 7.78 7.55 3.81
C LEU A 104 7.23 7.56 5.24
N PRO A 105 6.26 8.43 5.57
CA PRO A 105 5.48 8.31 6.79
C PRO A 105 4.94 6.88 6.92
N ARG A 106 5.12 6.27 8.10
CA ARG A 106 4.97 4.84 8.25
C ARG A 106 4.27 4.44 9.53
N ILE A 107 3.33 3.50 9.40
CA ILE A 107 2.68 2.79 10.50
C ILE A 107 3.22 1.36 10.52
N SER A 108 3.82 0.94 11.63
CA SER A 108 4.17 -0.48 11.82
C SER A 108 3.08 -1.21 12.59
N VAL A 109 2.71 -2.39 12.12
CA VAL A 109 1.51 -3.13 12.55
C VAL A 109 1.90 -4.42 13.26
N PHE A 110 1.34 -4.64 14.45
CA PHE A 110 1.60 -5.81 15.28
C PHE A 110 0.30 -6.31 15.92
N CYS A 111 -0.28 -7.39 15.37
CA CYS A 111 -1.45 -8.03 15.96
C CYS A 111 -1.10 -9.07 17.05
N LYS A 112 0.18 -9.32 17.27
CA LYS A 112 0.75 -10.24 18.27
C LYS A 112 1.93 -9.56 18.95
N GLU A 113 3.08 -10.20 18.98
CA GLU A 113 4.31 -9.68 19.57
C GLU A 113 4.81 -8.43 18.84
N ILE A 114 5.26 -7.46 19.61
CA ILE A 114 5.80 -6.19 19.12
C ILE A 114 7.30 -6.34 18.91
N ASP A 115 7.76 -6.13 17.68
CA ASP A 115 9.17 -6.11 17.31
C ASP A 115 9.69 -4.67 17.33
N THR A 116 10.46 -4.32 18.35
CA THR A 116 11.01 -2.98 18.55
C THR A 116 12.01 -2.56 17.46
N SER A 117 12.54 -3.48 16.67
CA SER A 117 13.42 -3.16 15.54
C SER A 117 12.74 -2.28 14.46
N TYR A 118 11.40 -2.26 14.45
CA TYR A 118 10.62 -1.40 13.55
C TYR A 118 10.47 0.03 14.04
N PHE A 119 10.80 0.34 15.29
CA PHE A 119 10.51 1.64 15.89
C PHE A 119 11.33 2.76 15.26
N SER A 120 12.58 2.51 14.92
CA SER A 120 13.50 3.53 14.40
C SER A 120 13.09 4.17 13.07
N PHE A 121 12.22 3.51 12.29
CA PHE A 121 11.73 4.01 11.00
C PHE A 121 10.20 4.15 10.92
N SER A 122 9.53 4.11 12.08
CA SER A 122 8.07 4.26 12.19
C SER A 122 7.70 5.64 12.74
N ASN A 123 6.55 6.16 12.32
CA ASN A 123 5.92 7.34 12.90
C ASN A 123 4.81 6.95 13.90
N ALA A 124 4.24 5.75 13.71
CA ALA A 124 3.24 5.20 14.61
C ALA A 124 3.33 3.67 14.66
N ILE A 125 2.85 3.12 15.76
CA ILE A 125 2.71 1.68 15.98
C ILE A 125 1.23 1.36 16.17
N ALA A 126 0.71 0.46 15.34
CA ALA A 126 -0.65 -0.06 15.46
C ALA A 126 -0.62 -1.44 16.13
N SER A 127 -1.25 -1.57 17.30
CA SER A 127 -1.32 -2.81 18.08
C SER A 127 -2.61 -2.88 18.88
N TYR A 128 -2.96 -4.06 19.39
CA TYR A 128 -4.10 -4.22 20.31
C TYR A 128 -3.76 -3.72 21.72
N GLU A 129 -2.54 -3.95 22.15
CA GLU A 129 -2.08 -3.50 23.46
C GLU A 129 -1.43 -2.12 23.34
N LYS A 130 -1.79 -1.24 24.28
CA LYS A 130 -1.23 0.11 24.32
C LYS A 130 0.26 0.05 24.67
N ILE A 131 1.05 0.70 23.84
CA ILE A 131 2.47 0.94 24.09
C ILE A 131 2.74 2.42 24.31
N SER A 132 3.78 2.71 25.08
CA SER A 132 4.32 4.05 25.24
C SER A 132 5.80 4.00 24.88
N TYR A 133 6.18 4.75 23.86
CA TYR A 133 7.56 4.87 23.41
C TYR A 133 7.81 6.28 22.90
N GLU A 134 8.99 6.83 23.17
CA GLU A 134 9.33 8.20 22.78
C GLU A 134 9.18 8.42 21.27
N ASN A 135 8.52 9.53 20.91
CA ASN A 135 8.30 9.97 19.53
C ASN A 135 7.47 9.02 18.63
N LEU A 136 6.83 8.00 19.19
CA LEU A 136 5.91 7.13 18.44
C LEU A 136 4.47 7.31 18.91
N VAL A 137 3.57 7.45 17.95
CA VAL A 137 2.14 7.48 18.23
C VAL A 137 1.63 6.04 18.30
N TRP A 138 0.95 5.69 19.39
CA TRP A 138 0.22 4.44 19.47
C TRP A 138 -1.17 4.56 18.83
N LEU A 139 -1.52 3.56 18.01
CA LEU A 139 -2.80 3.44 17.32
C LEU A 139 -3.45 2.11 17.72
N ASP A 140 -4.69 2.16 18.17
CA ASP A 140 -5.45 0.97 18.54
C ASP A 140 -5.97 0.24 17.29
N LEU A 141 -5.59 -1.02 17.09
CA LEU A 141 -6.08 -1.86 15.98
C LEU A 141 -7.59 -2.11 16.01
N ASN A 142 -8.24 -1.89 17.17
CA ASN A 142 -9.71 -1.93 17.28
C ASN A 142 -10.37 -0.60 16.85
N ASN A 143 -9.60 0.48 16.70
CA ASN A 143 -10.13 1.81 16.37
C ASN A 143 -9.68 2.25 14.97
N LEU A 144 -10.42 1.79 13.95
CA LEU A 144 -10.12 2.11 12.56
C LEU A 144 -10.19 3.61 12.26
N GLU A 145 -11.09 4.35 12.92
CA GLU A 145 -11.23 5.80 12.72
C GLU A 145 -10.03 6.57 13.24
N GLN A 146 -9.47 6.16 14.38
CA GLN A 146 -8.21 6.73 14.89
C GLN A 146 -7.08 6.56 13.89
N ILE A 147 -6.93 5.35 13.32
CA ILE A 147 -5.89 5.05 12.33
C ILE A 147 -6.13 5.87 11.05
N ALA A 148 -7.36 5.91 10.56
CA ALA A 148 -7.71 6.69 9.38
C ALA A 148 -7.44 8.20 9.57
N SER A 149 -7.79 8.75 10.74
CA SER A 149 -7.51 10.15 11.10
C SER A 149 -6.00 10.41 11.14
N PHE A 150 -5.23 9.50 11.73
CA PHE A 150 -3.76 9.60 11.74
C PHE A 150 -3.20 9.66 10.32
N ILE A 151 -3.67 8.80 9.41
CA ILE A 151 -3.24 8.77 8.00
C ILE A 151 -3.52 10.12 7.34
N LEU A 152 -4.74 10.65 7.43
CA LEU A 152 -5.11 11.91 6.78
C LEU A 152 -4.27 13.11 7.27
N ASN A 153 -3.83 13.09 8.52
CA ASN A 153 -3.05 14.16 9.12
C ASN A 153 -1.54 14.04 8.88
N ASN A 154 -1.01 12.81 8.80
CA ASN A 154 0.43 12.55 8.82
C ASN A 154 1.00 11.93 7.53
N ALA A 155 0.16 11.58 6.55
CA ALA A 155 0.61 11.06 5.26
C ALA A 155 1.45 12.11 4.50
N LEU A 156 2.39 11.62 3.70
CA LEU A 156 3.12 12.47 2.75
C LEU A 156 2.15 13.09 1.75
N LYS A 157 2.20 14.40 1.61
CA LYS A 157 1.31 15.18 0.73
C LYS A 157 2.06 15.67 -0.50
N GLY A 158 1.52 15.43 -1.69
CA GLY A 158 2.16 15.86 -2.93
C GLY A 158 1.25 15.76 -4.16
N GLU A 159 1.84 15.94 -5.33
CA GLU A 159 1.26 15.67 -6.64
C GLU A 159 2.13 14.59 -7.28
N PHE A 160 1.64 13.35 -7.30
CA PHE A 160 2.43 12.17 -7.68
C PHE A 160 1.97 11.55 -8.99
N SER A 161 0.66 11.52 -9.28
CA SER A 161 0.15 10.96 -10.52
C SER A 161 0.25 11.96 -11.68
N ALA A 162 0.48 11.45 -12.89
CA ALA A 162 0.28 12.26 -14.09
C ALA A 162 -1.20 12.63 -14.18
N ARG A 163 -1.52 13.93 -14.22
CA ARG A 163 -2.85 14.37 -14.64
C ARG A 163 -2.97 14.06 -16.13
N VAL A 164 -3.83 13.14 -16.48
CA VAL A 164 -4.27 13.00 -17.86
C VAL A 164 -5.20 14.20 -18.11
N ASN A 165 -4.68 15.20 -18.82
CA ASN A 165 -5.51 16.31 -19.34
C ASN A 165 -6.42 15.81 -20.43
#